data_b34344412e70de435d4449978b06dc49
#
_entry.id   b34344412e70de435d4449978b06dc49
#
_cell.length_a   1.000
_cell.length_b   1.000
_cell.length_c   1.000
_cell.angle_alpha   90.00
_cell.angle_beta   90.00
_cell.angle_gamma   90.00
#
_symmetry.space_group_name_H-M   'P 1'
#
loop_
_entity.id
_entity.type
_entity.pdbx_description
1 polymer ?
#
loop_
_entity_poly.entity_id
_entity_poly.type
_entity_poly.pdbx_seq_one_letter_code
_entity_poly.pdbx_strand_id
1 'polypeptide(L)'
;MLSQAIGGFAATYHHHKYKNAEFNWKSGDLKIAAFIFGIGLISVIIGAFIGIKLPKDYLKWYIGILCVIMGSIVLLRKKFNFSWKKVGFIGALSALNKSISGGGYGPIVASGNIAAGIQAKKSIGITDFAEAPICLASFIAWVALNKWTIPSYNLLIPLCIGAFLGGLIGPILLSKSKSHLLIARLVAILAIVSGLLLIGLGL
;
A
#
# COMPACT_ATOMS: atom_id res chain seq x y z
N MET A 1 8.15 3.37 6.99
CA MET A 1 6.79 3.60 7.55
C MET A 1 6.46 5.09 7.71
N LEU A 2 7.22 5.90 8.50
CA LEU A 2 6.90 7.32 8.69
C LEU A 2 6.88 8.12 7.38
N SER A 3 7.88 7.96 6.52
CA SER A 3 7.92 8.60 5.20
C SER A 3 6.70 8.25 4.33
N GLN A 4 6.27 6.99 4.37
CA GLN A 4 5.10 6.52 3.62
C GLN A 4 3.79 7.09 4.20
N ALA A 5 3.70 7.29 5.52
CA ALA A 5 2.56 7.99 6.12
C ALA A 5 2.46 9.42 5.59
N ILE A 6 3.59 10.17 5.60
CA ILE A 6 3.64 11.56 5.11
C ILE A 6 3.27 11.62 3.62
N GLY A 7 3.89 10.79 2.79
CA GLY A 7 3.59 10.72 1.36
C GLY A 7 2.15 10.31 1.07
N GLY A 8 1.64 9.32 1.80
CA GLY A 8 0.26 8.83 1.67
C GLY A 8 -0.80 9.87 2.04
N PHE A 9 -0.59 10.67 3.10
CA PHE A 9 -1.51 11.76 3.43
C PHE A 9 -1.49 12.85 2.35
N ALA A 10 -0.31 13.23 1.85
CA ALA A 10 -0.18 14.18 0.74
C ALA A 10 -0.85 13.64 -0.53
N ALA A 11 -0.62 12.38 -0.88
CA ALA A 11 -1.23 11.73 -2.02
C ALA A 11 -2.75 11.64 -1.90
N THR A 12 -3.27 11.29 -0.73
CA THR A 12 -4.72 11.21 -0.45
C THR A 12 -5.42 12.52 -0.74
N TYR A 13 -4.88 13.64 -0.24
CA TYR A 13 -5.43 14.96 -0.51
C TYR A 13 -5.47 15.27 -2.00
N HIS A 14 -4.39 14.96 -2.73
CA HIS A 14 -4.30 15.21 -4.17
C HIS A 14 -5.14 14.25 -4.99
N HIS A 15 -5.28 12.98 -4.60
CA HIS A 15 -6.21 12.04 -5.24
C HIS A 15 -7.65 12.53 -5.16
N HIS A 16 -8.06 13.10 -4.03
CA HIS A 16 -9.37 13.71 -3.89
C HIS A 16 -9.51 14.96 -4.76
N LYS A 17 -8.53 15.87 -4.70
CA LYS A 17 -8.51 17.13 -5.47
C LYS A 17 -8.58 16.90 -6.98
N TYR A 18 -7.84 15.90 -7.49
CA TYR A 18 -7.78 15.56 -8.93
C TYR A 18 -8.80 14.48 -9.35
N LYS A 19 -9.75 14.14 -8.49
CA LYS A 19 -10.84 13.18 -8.75
C LYS A 19 -10.35 11.80 -9.22
N ASN A 20 -9.17 11.39 -8.76
CA ASN A 20 -8.69 10.02 -8.98
C ASN A 20 -9.46 9.02 -8.10
N ALA A 21 -9.80 9.43 -6.87
CA ALA A 21 -10.70 8.77 -5.94
C ALA A 21 -11.47 9.83 -5.14
N GLU A 22 -12.67 9.51 -4.67
CA GLU A 22 -13.53 10.44 -3.94
C GLU A 22 -13.62 10.06 -2.47
N PHE A 23 -13.23 10.98 -1.57
CA PHE A 23 -13.23 10.76 -0.13
C PHE A 23 -14.29 11.62 0.59
N ASN A 24 -15.50 11.67 0.02
CA ASN A 24 -16.66 12.27 0.65
C ASN A 24 -17.40 11.22 1.48
N TRP A 25 -18.06 11.61 2.57
CA TRP A 25 -18.76 10.70 3.48
C TRP A 25 -19.74 9.72 2.81
N LYS A 26 -20.30 10.10 1.66
CA LYS A 26 -21.23 9.26 0.89
C LYS A 26 -20.55 8.42 -0.19
N SER A 27 -19.24 8.61 -0.44
CA SER A 27 -18.56 7.94 -1.55
C SER A 27 -18.27 6.46 -1.24
N GLY A 28 -18.37 5.63 -2.27
CA GLY A 28 -17.95 4.23 -2.20
C GLY A 28 -16.46 4.06 -1.94
N ASP A 29 -15.65 4.99 -2.48
CA ASP A 29 -14.18 4.94 -2.35
C ASP A 29 -13.76 5.15 -0.89
N LEU A 30 -14.39 6.09 -0.16
CA LEU A 30 -14.14 6.27 1.27
C LEU A 30 -14.57 5.05 2.09
N LYS A 31 -15.73 4.45 1.77
CA LYS A 31 -16.20 3.25 2.47
C LYS A 31 -15.22 2.09 2.32
N ILE A 32 -14.69 1.88 1.12
CA ILE A 32 -13.70 0.84 0.84
C ILE A 32 -12.39 1.15 1.59
N ALA A 33 -11.90 2.38 1.53
CA ALA A 33 -10.67 2.80 2.20
C ALA A 33 -10.79 2.67 3.73
N ALA A 34 -11.91 3.11 4.32
CA ALA A 34 -12.19 2.97 5.76
C ALA A 34 -12.32 1.50 6.20
N PHE A 35 -12.91 0.66 5.36
CA PHE A 35 -13.01 -0.78 5.63
C PHE A 35 -11.63 -1.44 5.64
N ILE A 36 -10.78 -1.15 4.63
CA ILE A 36 -9.39 -1.64 4.57
C ILE A 36 -8.60 -1.14 5.78
N PHE A 37 -8.74 0.14 6.13
CA PHE A 37 -8.08 0.73 7.30
C PHE A 37 -8.52 0.07 8.61
N GLY A 38 -9.82 -0.13 8.82
CA GLY A 38 -10.36 -0.74 10.04
C GLY A 38 -9.84 -2.17 10.25
N ILE A 39 -9.86 -3.01 9.20
CA ILE A 39 -9.27 -4.34 9.25
C ILE A 39 -7.75 -4.26 9.43
N GLY A 40 -7.13 -3.27 8.77
CA GLY A 40 -5.69 -3.03 8.84
C GLY A 40 -5.20 -2.73 10.24
N LEU A 41 -5.92 -1.96 11.04
CA LEU A 41 -5.54 -1.64 12.42
C LEU A 41 -5.38 -2.89 13.30
N ILE A 42 -6.29 -3.85 13.18
CA ILE A 42 -6.20 -5.14 13.89
C ILE A 42 -4.94 -5.89 13.44
N SER A 43 -4.72 -5.92 12.14
CA SER A 43 -3.56 -6.59 11.54
C SER A 43 -2.23 -5.94 11.94
N VAL A 44 -2.20 -4.61 12.17
CA VAL A 44 -1.00 -3.88 12.62
C VAL A 44 -0.52 -4.38 13.98
N ILE A 45 -1.43 -4.54 14.93
CA ILE A 45 -1.08 -4.99 16.27
C ILE A 45 -0.46 -6.38 16.21
N ILE A 46 -1.13 -7.32 15.53
CA ILE A 46 -0.65 -8.70 15.37
C ILE A 46 0.69 -8.72 14.62
N GLY A 47 0.78 -7.98 13.52
CA GLY A 47 1.97 -7.97 12.67
C GLY A 47 3.20 -7.39 13.34
N ALA A 48 3.07 -6.35 14.18
CA ALA A 48 4.18 -5.77 14.91
C ALA A 48 4.82 -6.77 15.90
N PHE A 49 4.01 -7.54 16.62
CA PHE A 49 4.49 -8.60 17.51
C PHE A 49 5.20 -9.74 16.78
N ILE A 50 4.69 -10.14 15.60
CA ILE A 50 5.28 -11.19 14.78
C ILE A 50 6.60 -10.70 14.16
N GLY A 51 6.61 -9.46 13.63
CA GLY A 51 7.73 -8.90 12.89
C GLY A 51 9.03 -8.77 13.69
N ILE A 52 8.94 -8.60 15.02
CA ILE A 52 10.10 -8.56 15.89
C ILE A 52 10.81 -9.92 15.98
N LYS A 53 10.07 -11.00 15.82
CA LYS A 53 10.56 -12.37 16.01
C LYS A 53 10.98 -13.08 14.72
N LEU A 54 10.57 -12.56 13.54
CA LEU A 54 10.81 -13.22 12.27
C LEU A 54 12.16 -12.82 11.64
N PRO A 55 12.93 -13.79 11.12
CA PRO A 55 14.12 -13.51 10.33
C PRO A 55 13.77 -12.72 9.06
N LYS A 56 14.56 -11.69 8.77
CA LYS A 56 14.31 -10.76 7.65
C LYS A 56 14.27 -11.45 6.28
N ASP A 57 15.06 -12.50 6.09
CA ASP A 57 15.17 -13.21 4.81
C ASP A 57 13.88 -13.92 4.42
N TYR A 58 13.20 -14.58 5.38
CA TYR A 58 11.89 -15.19 5.13
C TYR A 58 10.84 -14.16 4.71
N LEU A 59 10.90 -12.96 5.30
CA LEU A 59 9.98 -11.89 4.99
C LEU A 59 10.14 -11.38 3.55
N LYS A 60 11.37 -11.25 3.07
CA LYS A 60 11.67 -10.80 1.70
C LYS A 60 11.08 -11.76 0.67
N TRP A 61 11.33 -13.06 0.83
CA TRP A 61 10.79 -14.09 -0.06
C TRP A 61 9.27 -14.10 -0.07
N TYR A 62 8.66 -14.08 1.12
CA TYR A 62 7.21 -14.08 1.27
C TYR A 62 6.57 -12.86 0.57
N ILE A 63 7.07 -11.64 0.82
CA ILE A 63 6.55 -10.41 0.23
C ILE A 63 6.77 -10.40 -1.28
N GLY A 64 7.96 -10.80 -1.71
CA GLY A 64 8.30 -10.84 -3.13
C GLY A 64 7.38 -11.77 -3.92
N ILE A 65 7.17 -12.99 -3.43
CA ILE A 65 6.24 -13.95 -4.04
C ILE A 65 4.82 -13.39 -4.07
N LEU A 66 4.35 -12.78 -2.98
CA LEU A 66 3.02 -12.21 -2.90
C LEU A 66 2.81 -11.07 -3.91
N CYS A 67 3.80 -10.18 -4.06
CA CYS A 67 3.76 -9.11 -5.06
C CYS A 67 3.71 -9.66 -6.49
N VAL A 68 4.51 -10.70 -6.79
CA VAL A 68 4.50 -11.35 -8.11
C VAL A 68 3.15 -12.00 -8.40
N ILE A 69 2.59 -12.73 -7.44
CA ILE A 69 1.27 -13.38 -7.59
C ILE A 69 0.19 -12.32 -7.85
N MET A 70 0.13 -11.27 -7.03
CA MET A 70 -0.90 -10.24 -7.17
C MET A 70 -0.79 -9.45 -8.47
N GLY A 71 0.43 -9.10 -8.90
CA GLY A 71 0.67 -8.46 -10.19
C GLY A 71 0.28 -9.38 -11.35
N SER A 72 0.64 -10.67 -11.30
CA SER A 72 0.30 -11.64 -12.34
C SER A 72 -1.21 -11.84 -12.48
N ILE A 73 -1.96 -11.89 -11.38
CA ILE A 73 -3.43 -11.96 -11.42
C ILE A 73 -4.02 -10.79 -12.19
N VAL A 74 -3.51 -9.57 -11.97
CA VAL A 74 -4.00 -8.37 -12.67
C VAL A 74 -3.65 -8.39 -14.16
N LEU A 75 -2.45 -8.88 -14.53
CA LEU A 75 -2.06 -8.98 -15.95
C LEU A 75 -2.84 -10.03 -16.73
N LEU A 76 -3.11 -11.18 -16.11
CA LEU A 76 -3.73 -12.34 -16.77
C LEU A 76 -5.24 -12.21 -16.92
N ARG A 77 -5.90 -11.43 -16.06
CA ARG A 77 -7.37 -11.28 -16.11
C ARG A 77 -7.80 -9.99 -16.79
N LYS A 78 -8.75 -10.12 -17.72
CA LYS A 78 -9.33 -8.97 -18.46
C LYS A 78 -10.50 -8.30 -17.73
N LYS A 79 -11.24 -9.03 -16.90
CA LYS A 79 -12.43 -8.53 -16.18
C LYS A 79 -12.43 -9.03 -14.74
N PHE A 80 -12.73 -8.12 -13.81
CA PHE A 80 -12.86 -8.41 -12.40
C PHE A 80 -14.21 -7.94 -11.88
N ASN A 81 -14.90 -8.77 -11.10
CA ASN A 81 -16.12 -8.41 -10.41
C ASN A 81 -15.80 -7.94 -9.00
N PHE A 82 -16.45 -6.84 -8.60
CA PHE A 82 -16.30 -6.30 -7.25
C PHE A 82 -16.73 -7.31 -6.18
N SER A 83 -15.94 -7.37 -5.10
CA SER A 83 -16.24 -8.24 -3.96
C SER A 83 -15.64 -7.69 -2.66
N TRP A 84 -16.50 -7.39 -1.69
CA TRP A 84 -16.11 -6.98 -0.35
C TRP A 84 -15.23 -8.01 0.38
N LYS A 85 -15.49 -9.31 0.18
CA LYS A 85 -14.68 -10.40 0.76
C LYS A 85 -13.23 -10.35 0.26
N LYS A 86 -13.04 -10.11 -1.04
CA LYS A 86 -11.69 -9.96 -1.62
C LYS A 86 -11.00 -8.73 -1.07
N VAL A 87 -11.68 -7.58 -1.02
CA VAL A 87 -11.14 -6.33 -0.47
C VAL A 87 -10.71 -6.52 0.99
N GLY A 88 -11.56 -7.13 1.82
CA GLY A 88 -11.25 -7.39 3.23
C GLY A 88 -10.06 -8.33 3.41
N PHE A 89 -10.01 -9.43 2.66
CA PHE A 89 -8.89 -10.38 2.71
C PHE A 89 -7.58 -9.72 2.28
N ILE A 90 -7.58 -8.98 1.18
CA ILE A 90 -6.41 -8.27 0.67
C ILE A 90 -5.95 -7.19 1.66
N GLY A 91 -6.90 -6.43 2.21
CA GLY A 91 -6.62 -5.40 3.22
C GLY A 91 -5.96 -5.99 4.47
N ALA A 92 -6.52 -7.06 5.03
CA ALA A 92 -5.98 -7.75 6.20
C ALA A 92 -4.56 -8.30 5.93
N LEU A 93 -4.41 -9.04 4.83
CA LEU A 93 -3.13 -9.64 4.45
C LEU A 93 -2.04 -8.58 4.23
N SER A 94 -2.39 -7.49 3.54
CA SER A 94 -1.44 -6.42 3.24
C SER A 94 -1.04 -5.61 4.47
N ALA A 95 -1.99 -5.34 5.37
CA ALA A 95 -1.70 -4.61 6.61
C ALA A 95 -0.88 -5.46 7.59
N LEU A 96 -1.16 -6.77 7.68
CA LEU A 96 -0.33 -7.71 8.43
C LEU A 96 1.10 -7.70 7.87
N ASN A 97 1.22 -7.84 6.55
CA ASN A 97 2.50 -7.81 5.86
C ASN A 97 3.27 -6.50 6.11
N LYS A 98 2.58 -5.36 6.02
CA LYS A 98 3.14 -4.04 6.32
C LYS A 98 3.71 -3.96 7.73
N SER A 99 2.98 -4.43 8.70
CA SER A 99 3.38 -4.37 10.11
C SER A 99 4.53 -5.29 10.44
N ILE A 100 4.59 -6.44 9.79
CA ILE A 100 5.67 -7.42 9.97
C ILE A 100 6.97 -6.89 9.34
N SER A 101 6.92 -6.36 8.11
CA SER A 101 8.11 -6.11 7.29
C SER A 101 8.42 -4.63 7.05
N GLY A 102 7.46 -3.75 7.27
CA GLY A 102 7.58 -2.34 6.91
C GLY A 102 7.39 -2.02 5.43
N GLY A 103 7.25 -3.03 4.55
CA GLY A 103 7.18 -2.88 3.10
C GLY A 103 6.02 -3.61 2.43
N GLY A 104 5.94 -3.52 1.09
CA GLY A 104 5.07 -4.33 0.23
C GLY A 104 3.57 -4.01 0.25
N TYR A 105 3.10 -3.06 1.05
CA TYR A 105 1.66 -2.75 1.14
C TYR A 105 1.10 -2.20 -0.17
N GLY A 106 1.67 -1.13 -0.68
CA GLY A 106 1.17 -0.43 -1.87
C GLY A 106 0.95 -1.35 -3.08
N PRO A 107 1.97 -2.09 -3.56
CA PRO A 107 1.82 -3.01 -4.69
C PRO A 107 0.77 -4.09 -4.45
N ILE A 108 0.70 -4.65 -3.25
CA ILE A 108 -0.24 -5.74 -2.92
C ILE A 108 -1.68 -5.20 -2.87
N VAL A 109 -1.93 -4.09 -2.15
CA VAL A 109 -3.27 -3.52 -2.03
C VAL A 109 -3.74 -2.95 -3.36
N ALA A 110 -2.90 -2.21 -4.08
CA ALA A 110 -3.29 -1.63 -5.36
C ALA A 110 -3.63 -2.72 -6.39
N SER A 111 -2.78 -3.74 -6.55
CA SER A 111 -3.07 -4.86 -7.44
C SER A 111 -4.27 -5.67 -6.95
N GLY A 112 -4.34 -5.92 -5.65
CA GLY A 112 -5.43 -6.67 -5.04
C GLY A 112 -6.78 -5.99 -5.17
N ASN A 113 -6.86 -4.69 -4.96
CA ASN A 113 -8.08 -3.92 -5.17
C ASN A 113 -8.54 -3.96 -6.63
N ILE A 114 -7.60 -3.89 -7.60
CA ILE A 114 -7.92 -4.10 -9.01
C ILE A 114 -8.46 -5.52 -9.22
N ALA A 115 -7.81 -6.53 -8.65
CA ALA A 115 -8.28 -7.93 -8.71
C ALA A 115 -9.61 -8.15 -7.97
N ALA A 116 -9.97 -7.28 -7.04
CA ALA A 116 -11.29 -7.25 -6.40
C ALA A 116 -12.34 -6.47 -7.20
N GLY A 117 -12.01 -5.95 -8.39
CA GLY A 117 -12.94 -5.26 -9.29
C GLY A 117 -12.99 -3.74 -9.13
N ILE A 118 -12.06 -3.14 -8.41
CA ILE A 118 -11.97 -1.68 -8.28
C ILE A 118 -11.20 -1.11 -9.48
N GLN A 119 -11.66 0.01 -10.02
CA GLN A 119 -10.97 0.69 -11.12
C GLN A 119 -9.53 1.07 -10.70
N ALA A 120 -8.56 0.88 -11.59
CA ALA A 120 -7.14 1.04 -11.29
C ALA A 120 -6.80 2.42 -10.69
N LYS A 121 -7.36 3.50 -11.23
CA LYS A 121 -7.14 4.86 -10.73
C LYS A 121 -7.66 5.04 -9.30
N LYS A 122 -8.88 4.57 -9.03
CA LYS A 122 -9.49 4.58 -7.70
C LYS A 122 -8.73 3.68 -6.73
N SER A 123 -8.27 2.51 -7.19
CA SER A 123 -7.49 1.57 -6.40
C SER A 123 -6.25 2.23 -5.80
N ILE A 124 -5.50 3.02 -6.58
CA ILE A 124 -4.31 3.72 -6.10
C ILE A 124 -4.69 4.73 -5.01
N GLY A 125 -5.68 5.59 -5.24
CA GLY A 125 -6.10 6.58 -4.24
C GLY A 125 -6.65 5.94 -2.96
N ILE A 126 -7.44 4.87 -3.07
CA ILE A 126 -7.94 4.09 -1.92
C ILE A 126 -6.78 3.46 -1.14
N THR A 127 -5.76 2.97 -1.85
CA THR A 127 -4.55 2.40 -1.24
C THR A 127 -3.81 3.46 -0.43
N ASP A 128 -3.56 4.63 -1.00
CA ASP A 128 -2.85 5.72 -0.31
C ASP A 128 -3.61 6.21 0.92
N PHE A 129 -4.95 6.35 0.82
CA PHE A 129 -5.79 6.72 1.95
C PHE A 129 -5.71 5.71 3.10
N ALA A 130 -5.80 4.42 2.79
CA ALA A 130 -5.75 3.38 3.82
C ALA A 130 -4.32 3.16 4.36
N GLU A 131 -3.30 3.28 3.50
CA GLU A 131 -1.90 3.06 3.86
C GLU A 131 -1.36 4.12 4.80
N ALA A 132 -1.69 5.39 4.60
CA ALA A 132 -1.15 6.49 5.39
C ALA A 132 -1.35 6.31 6.91
N PRO A 133 -2.58 6.11 7.43
CA PRO A 133 -2.79 5.90 8.85
C PRO A 133 -2.30 4.53 9.34
N ILE A 134 -2.31 3.48 8.49
CA ILE A 134 -1.72 2.18 8.82
C ILE A 134 -0.21 2.30 9.02
N CYS A 135 0.48 3.05 8.15
CA CYS A 135 1.91 3.31 8.28
C CYS A 135 2.24 4.08 9.56
N LEU A 136 1.43 5.07 9.90
CA LEU A 136 1.61 5.85 11.12
C LEU A 136 1.41 4.97 12.37
N ALA A 137 0.34 4.17 12.41
CA ALA A 137 0.08 3.24 13.50
C ALA A 137 1.20 2.19 13.63
N SER A 138 1.65 1.63 12.50
CA SER A 138 2.76 0.67 12.48
C SER A 138 4.07 1.31 12.95
N PHE A 139 4.34 2.56 12.56
CA PHE A 139 5.53 3.29 13.01
C PHE A 139 5.51 3.49 14.52
N ILE A 140 4.38 3.96 15.08
CA ILE A 140 4.22 4.15 16.53
C ILE A 140 4.40 2.81 17.26
N ALA A 141 3.78 1.73 16.77
CA ALA A 141 3.92 0.41 17.38
C ALA A 141 5.38 -0.06 17.39
N TRP A 142 6.10 0.07 16.27
CA TRP A 142 7.51 -0.30 16.19
C TRP A 142 8.42 0.53 17.09
N VAL A 143 8.21 1.85 17.15
CA VAL A 143 8.99 2.74 18.02
C VAL A 143 8.74 2.41 19.50
N ALA A 144 7.48 2.16 19.87
CA ALA A 144 7.13 1.77 21.23
C ALA A 144 7.76 0.44 21.63
N LEU A 145 7.72 -0.57 20.74
CA LEU A 145 8.32 -1.88 20.99
C LEU A 145 9.85 -1.87 21.02
N ASN A 146 10.48 -0.91 20.32
CA ASN A 146 11.94 -0.73 20.31
C ASN A 146 12.42 0.34 21.34
N LYS A 147 11.74 0.45 22.47
CA LYS A 147 12.12 1.34 23.59
C LYS A 147 12.31 2.81 23.14
N TRP A 148 11.45 3.28 22.23
CA TRP A 148 11.44 4.64 21.67
C TRP A 148 12.73 5.04 20.94
N THR A 149 13.50 4.09 20.46
CA THR A 149 14.68 4.36 19.62
C THR A 149 14.25 4.59 18.16
N ILE A 150 14.69 5.73 17.60
CA ILE A 150 14.45 6.05 16.18
C ILE A 150 15.77 5.83 15.43
N PRO A 151 15.79 4.97 14.40
CA PRO A 151 17.00 4.76 13.61
C PRO A 151 17.31 6.01 12.78
N SER A 152 18.60 6.24 12.59
CA SER A 152 19.24 7.27 11.75
C SER A 152 18.36 8.39 11.17
N TYR A 153 18.35 9.56 11.81
CA TYR A 153 17.67 10.76 11.32
C TYR A 153 18.17 11.21 9.94
N ASN A 154 19.44 10.97 9.62
CA ASN A 154 20.05 11.35 8.34
C ASN A 154 19.40 10.66 7.15
N LEU A 155 18.86 9.45 7.31
CA LEU A 155 18.13 8.72 6.27
C LEU A 155 16.64 9.07 6.31
N LEU A 156 16.07 9.29 7.49
CA LEU A 156 14.65 9.52 7.66
C LEU A 156 14.17 10.80 6.98
N ILE A 157 14.92 11.91 7.15
CA ILE A 157 14.55 13.22 6.61
C ILE A 157 14.47 13.22 5.08
N PRO A 158 15.50 12.78 4.33
CA PRO A 158 15.41 12.71 2.86
C PRO A 158 14.29 11.80 2.37
N LEU A 159 14.05 10.67 3.04
CA LEU A 159 12.95 9.77 2.71
C LEU A 159 11.58 10.42 2.91
N CYS A 160 11.39 11.22 3.98
CA CYS A 160 10.15 11.94 4.21
C CYS A 160 9.91 13.03 3.14
N ILE A 161 10.96 13.78 2.78
CA ILE A 161 10.88 14.80 1.72
C ILE A 161 10.54 14.13 0.38
N GLY A 162 11.27 13.07 0.01
CA GLY A 162 11.02 12.34 -1.23
C GLY A 162 9.62 11.74 -1.30
N ALA A 163 9.13 11.15 -0.21
CA ALA A 163 7.78 10.61 -0.14
C ALA A 163 6.71 11.70 -0.23
N PHE A 164 6.92 12.85 0.42
CA PHE A 164 6.02 13.99 0.31
C PHE A 164 5.93 14.50 -1.13
N LEU A 165 7.07 14.74 -1.79
CA LEU A 165 7.11 15.18 -3.19
C LEU A 165 6.46 14.13 -4.12
N GLY A 166 6.72 12.84 -3.91
CA GLY A 166 6.08 11.77 -4.64
C GLY A 166 4.56 11.76 -4.46
N GLY A 167 4.08 12.00 -3.23
CA GLY A 167 2.67 12.12 -2.91
C GLY A 167 1.99 13.34 -3.55
N LEU A 168 2.73 14.40 -3.86
CA LEU A 168 2.22 15.54 -4.63
C LEU A 168 2.15 15.24 -6.12
N ILE A 169 3.24 14.72 -6.69
CA ILE A 169 3.41 14.57 -8.15
C ILE A 169 2.64 13.35 -8.67
N GLY A 170 2.66 12.24 -7.94
CA GLY A 170 2.04 10.98 -8.37
C GLY A 170 0.55 11.12 -8.76
N PRO A 171 -0.32 11.67 -7.89
CA PRO A 171 -1.73 11.88 -8.21
C PRO A 171 -1.99 12.80 -9.40
N ILE A 172 -1.12 13.81 -9.60
CA ILE A 172 -1.21 14.72 -10.77
C ILE A 172 -0.95 13.95 -12.07
N LEU A 173 0.11 13.16 -12.11
CA LEU A 173 0.44 12.33 -13.27
C LEU A 173 -0.65 11.30 -13.54
N LEU A 174 -1.17 10.68 -12.48
CA LEU A 174 -2.25 9.71 -12.58
C LEU A 174 -3.54 10.33 -13.12
N SER A 175 -3.86 11.58 -12.74
CA SER A 175 -5.05 12.27 -13.21
C SER A 175 -5.06 12.49 -14.72
N LYS A 176 -3.89 12.75 -15.30
CA LYS A 176 -3.73 12.98 -16.74
C LYS A 176 -3.92 11.72 -17.60
N SER A 177 -3.75 10.54 -17.02
CA SER A 177 -3.95 9.28 -17.75
C SER A 177 -5.44 9.01 -17.96
N LYS A 178 -5.84 8.73 -19.20
CA LYS A 178 -7.24 8.40 -19.58
C LYS A 178 -7.50 6.89 -19.64
N SER A 179 -6.46 6.07 -19.71
CA SER A 179 -6.58 4.62 -19.91
C SER A 179 -6.50 3.85 -18.59
N HIS A 180 -7.64 3.34 -18.11
CA HIS A 180 -7.69 2.46 -16.94
C HIS A 180 -6.88 1.17 -17.13
N LEU A 181 -6.86 0.63 -18.37
CA LEU A 181 -6.11 -0.58 -18.68
C LEU A 181 -4.61 -0.35 -18.60
N LEU A 182 -4.13 0.79 -19.09
CA LEU A 182 -2.72 1.16 -18.99
C LEU A 182 -2.29 1.28 -17.53
N ILE A 183 -3.07 1.97 -16.70
CA ILE A 183 -2.80 2.12 -15.27
C ILE A 183 -2.77 0.74 -14.59
N ALA A 184 -3.75 -0.12 -14.87
CA ALA A 184 -3.78 -1.47 -14.29
C ALA A 184 -2.55 -2.29 -14.67
N ARG A 185 -2.13 -2.24 -15.93
CA ARG A 185 -0.90 -2.91 -16.40
C ARG A 185 0.36 -2.36 -15.74
N LEU A 186 0.48 -1.03 -15.62
CA LEU A 186 1.61 -0.41 -14.95
C LEU A 186 1.70 -0.81 -13.47
N VAL A 187 0.58 -0.79 -12.74
CA VAL A 187 0.51 -1.25 -11.34
C VAL A 187 0.94 -2.71 -11.25
N ALA A 188 0.46 -3.57 -12.14
CA ALA A 188 0.78 -4.99 -12.15
C ALA A 188 2.28 -5.24 -12.46
N ILE A 189 2.83 -4.56 -13.45
CA ILE A 189 4.25 -4.66 -13.80
C ILE A 189 5.12 -4.18 -12.64
N LEU A 190 4.79 -3.03 -12.04
CA LEU A 190 5.52 -2.50 -10.89
C LEU A 190 5.46 -3.46 -9.69
N ALA A 191 4.32 -4.10 -9.45
CA ALA A 191 4.19 -5.12 -8.39
C ALA A 191 5.10 -6.32 -8.66
N ILE A 192 5.13 -6.84 -9.89
CA ILE A 192 5.99 -7.96 -10.27
C ILE A 192 7.47 -7.58 -10.16
N VAL A 193 7.86 -6.44 -10.72
CA VAL A 193 9.25 -5.96 -10.66
C VAL A 193 9.69 -5.77 -9.22
N SER A 194 8.88 -5.12 -8.38
CA SER A 194 9.17 -4.95 -6.96
C SER A 194 9.33 -6.29 -6.25
N GLY A 195 8.48 -7.27 -6.57
CA GLY A 195 8.56 -8.61 -6.01
C GLY A 195 9.84 -9.35 -6.42
N LEU A 196 10.22 -9.28 -7.70
CA LEU A 196 11.44 -9.91 -8.22
C LEU A 196 12.70 -9.25 -7.67
N LEU A 197 12.71 -7.92 -7.51
CA LEU A 197 13.83 -7.19 -6.89
C LEU A 197 14.01 -7.57 -5.42
N LEU A 198 12.92 -7.71 -4.66
CA LEU A 198 12.99 -8.19 -3.28
C LEU A 198 13.58 -9.60 -3.17
N ILE A 199 13.23 -10.49 -4.09
CA ILE A 199 13.73 -11.87 -4.11
C ILE A 199 15.19 -11.91 -4.58
N GLY A 200 15.53 -11.19 -5.67
CA GLY A 200 16.83 -11.30 -6.33
C GLY A 200 17.95 -10.50 -5.67
N LEU A 201 17.67 -9.32 -5.16
CA LEU A 201 18.68 -8.43 -4.58
C LEU A 201 18.80 -8.56 -3.05
N GLY A 202 17.91 -9.29 -2.43
CA GLY A 202 17.90 -9.45 -0.98
C GLY A 202 17.66 -8.13 -0.20
N LEU A 203 17.05 -7.12 -0.88
CA LEU A 203 16.80 -5.77 -0.35
C LEU A 203 15.67 -5.75 0.67
#